data_99bee52e0141e0c20f407f29f360b896
#
_entry.id   99bee52e0141e0c20f407f29f360b896
#
_cell.length_a   1.000
_cell.length_b   1.000
_cell.length_c   1.000
_cell.angle_alpha   90.00
_cell.angle_beta   90.00
_cell.angle_gamma   90.00
#
_symmetry.space_group_name_H-M   'P 1'
#
loop_
_entity.id
_entity.type
_entity.pdbx_description
1 polymer ?
#
loop_
_entity_poly.entity_id
_entity_poly.type
_entity_poly.pdbx_seq_one_letter_code
_entity_poly.pdbx_strand_id
1 'polypeptide(L)'
;MKRKLIVGFLALCSITTVCPSVYASTEHYTDSSVTGADSGWSDWDANWADTAADFTKVSLTPGADDTQLNFAWYSEKGDSDATPAVHFGTDKDNLETFEGTAGDVDQDLTGDKAYEYNHVTVTGLEPETTYYYTVEKNGQQTDVCEYKTQKTDTAKMLYVGDPQIGASKGQTQNGAELTNESGAANTAAENDGFSWNRTLNTALSENPDVNFVISAGDQVNKTGEAKEEEYASYLSADALKSLPVATTIGNHDSLNPDYSYHFNNPNNTENGKTAAGGDYYYSYGKGLFIVLNTNNYNVAEHQNTIEEAVKAYPDAKWRIVTIHQDIYGSGLDHSDTDGMILRTQLTPVFDANDIDVVLQGHDHTYSRSKMLYGDGQTHGKYEFSLNADGTDYDWDHATNVDTGDQIALAPEEGDTDSQTALDAFHEDNNCYTIEDVEGNTVTDPQGILYMTANSASGSKYYELLSTQQDYVAARSQNWLPSYSVITMTADSFSIDTYQITDDGKAEAIDDTFTIQKSGTDTSADTTDAAETESDDSAN
;
A
#
# COMPACT_ATOMS: atom_id res chain seq x y z
N MET A 1 -19.48 -17.50 -16.66
CA MET A 1 -20.06 -18.51 -15.77
C MET A 1 -20.28 -17.83 -14.42
N LYS A 2 -21.47 -17.86 -13.87
CA LYS A 2 -21.81 -17.14 -12.64
C LYS A 2 -20.93 -17.68 -11.52
N ARG A 3 -19.93 -16.91 -11.06
CA ARG A 3 -19.26 -17.17 -9.78
C ARG A 3 -20.37 -17.12 -8.71
N LYS A 4 -20.64 -18.22 -8.08
CA LYS A 4 -21.33 -18.21 -6.81
C LYS A 4 -20.33 -17.60 -5.84
N LEU A 5 -20.60 -16.40 -5.34
CA LEU A 5 -20.07 -16.01 -4.05
C LEU A 5 -20.53 -17.09 -3.07
N ILE A 6 -19.67 -18.05 -2.79
CA ILE A 6 -19.80 -18.86 -1.61
C ILE A 6 -19.20 -17.97 -0.53
N VAL A 7 -20.08 -17.24 0.16
CA VAL A 7 -19.79 -16.76 1.49
C VAL A 7 -19.57 -18.03 2.29
N GLY A 8 -18.32 -18.46 2.36
CA GLY A 8 -17.91 -19.53 3.23
C GLY A 8 -18.08 -19.04 4.66
N PHE A 9 -19.23 -19.33 5.26
CA PHE A 9 -19.34 -19.34 6.70
C PHE A 9 -18.36 -20.40 7.19
N LEU A 10 -17.15 -20.01 7.55
CA LEU A 10 -16.33 -20.80 8.43
C LEU A 10 -17.03 -20.82 9.79
N ALA A 11 -17.90 -21.79 9.97
CA ALA A 11 -18.40 -22.13 11.28
C ALA A 11 -17.26 -22.82 12.04
N LEU A 12 -16.47 -22.06 12.77
CA LEU A 12 -15.75 -22.62 13.91
C LEU A 12 -16.80 -23.10 14.91
N CYS A 13 -17.23 -24.35 14.78
CA CYS A 13 -18.06 -25.03 15.74
C CYS A 13 -17.19 -25.82 16.70
N SER A 14 -16.84 -25.19 17.80
CA SER A 14 -16.74 -25.95 19.03
C SER A 14 -17.35 -25.14 20.15
N ILE A 15 -18.34 -25.78 20.79
CA ILE A 15 -19.11 -25.34 21.94
C ILE A 15 -20.37 -24.56 21.59
N THR A 16 -21.47 -25.26 21.59
CA THR A 16 -22.82 -24.79 21.64
C THR A 16 -23.07 -23.82 22.80
N THR A 17 -22.82 -22.57 22.54
CA THR A 17 -23.62 -21.47 23.04
C THR A 17 -24.20 -20.82 21.79
N VAL A 18 -25.52 -20.89 21.67
CA VAL A 18 -26.26 -20.05 20.73
C VAL A 18 -25.97 -18.61 21.15
N CYS A 19 -24.86 -18.06 20.69
CA CYS A 19 -24.76 -16.63 20.57
C CYS A 19 -25.75 -16.24 19.48
N PRO A 20 -26.71 -15.36 19.75
CA PRO A 20 -27.40 -14.71 18.67
C PRO A 20 -26.27 -14.11 17.81
N SER A 21 -26.24 -14.48 16.55
CA SER A 21 -25.46 -13.78 15.55
C SER A 21 -25.83 -12.29 15.71
N VAL A 22 -24.97 -11.55 16.38
CA VAL A 22 -25.00 -10.13 16.31
C VAL A 22 -24.56 -9.86 14.87
N TYR A 23 -25.53 -9.75 13.99
CA TYR A 23 -25.35 -9.00 12.76
C TYR A 23 -25.02 -7.58 13.27
N ALA A 24 -23.74 -7.29 13.43
CA ALA A 24 -23.28 -5.94 13.62
C ALA A 24 -23.82 -5.16 12.43
N SER A 25 -24.42 -4.04 12.69
CA SER A 25 -25.25 -3.25 11.84
C SER A 25 -24.76 -3.24 10.38
N THR A 26 -25.42 -4.00 9.55
CA THR A 26 -25.32 -3.92 8.10
C THR A 26 -25.69 -2.52 7.56
N GLU A 27 -26.17 -1.61 8.41
CA GLU A 27 -26.61 -0.29 8.03
C GLU A 27 -25.47 0.59 7.52
N HIS A 28 -24.27 0.52 8.09
CA HIS A 28 -23.11 1.31 7.62
C HIS A 28 -22.40 0.69 6.40
N TYR A 29 -22.58 -0.59 6.17
CA TYR A 29 -21.95 -1.29 5.04
C TYR A 29 -22.77 -1.18 3.75
N THR A 30 -24.06 -0.88 3.86
CA THR A 30 -24.99 -0.77 2.71
C THR A 30 -25.15 0.65 2.18
N ASP A 31 -24.77 1.64 2.97
CA ASP A 31 -24.89 3.05 2.59
C ASP A 31 -23.50 3.68 2.47
N SER A 32 -23.28 4.38 1.35
CA SER A 32 -22.06 5.17 1.17
C SER A 32 -22.01 6.32 2.17
N SER A 33 -20.82 6.61 2.69
CA SER A 33 -20.56 7.81 3.50
C SER A 33 -20.59 9.12 2.67
N VAL A 34 -20.53 9.02 1.34
CA VAL A 34 -20.63 10.17 0.43
C VAL A 34 -22.08 10.53 0.20
N THR A 35 -22.40 11.79 0.35
CA THR A 35 -23.77 12.32 0.11
C THR A 35 -23.74 13.51 -0.83
N GLY A 36 -24.88 13.80 -1.46
CA GLY A 36 -25.04 14.98 -2.30
C GLY A 36 -24.91 16.33 -1.57
N ALA A 37 -24.85 16.29 -0.23
CA ALA A 37 -24.63 17.47 0.61
C ALA A 37 -23.15 17.73 0.93
N ASP A 38 -22.26 16.81 0.58
CA ASP A 38 -20.83 16.96 0.82
C ASP A 38 -20.25 18.12 0.02
N SER A 39 -19.35 18.86 0.65
CA SER A 39 -18.69 19.99 0.00
C SER A 39 -17.85 19.51 -1.20
N GLY A 40 -18.12 20.07 -2.38
CA GLY A 40 -17.45 19.72 -3.62
C GLY A 40 -18.10 18.57 -4.40
N TRP A 41 -19.06 17.83 -3.82
CA TRP A 41 -19.74 16.74 -4.53
C TRP A 41 -20.40 17.21 -5.84
N SER A 42 -21.14 18.30 -5.80
CA SER A 42 -21.84 18.81 -7.01
C SER A 42 -20.90 19.11 -8.18
N ASP A 43 -19.69 19.60 -7.91
CA ASP A 43 -18.69 19.88 -8.94
C ASP A 43 -18.05 18.60 -9.44
N TRP A 44 -17.81 17.64 -8.54
CA TRP A 44 -17.29 16.31 -8.88
C TRP A 44 -18.26 15.55 -9.79
N ASP A 45 -19.51 15.42 -9.39
CA ASP A 45 -20.60 14.77 -10.13
C ASP A 45 -20.79 15.41 -11.52
N ALA A 46 -20.78 16.74 -11.60
CA ALA A 46 -20.91 17.45 -12.87
C ALA A 46 -19.75 17.19 -13.86
N ASN A 47 -18.56 16.83 -13.37
CA ASN A 47 -17.37 16.55 -14.18
C ASN A 47 -17.10 15.04 -14.34
N TRP A 48 -17.91 14.18 -13.72
CA TRP A 48 -17.64 12.73 -13.71
C TRP A 48 -17.54 12.11 -15.09
N ALA A 49 -18.45 12.45 -16.01
CA ALA A 49 -18.41 11.89 -17.35
C ALA A 49 -17.13 12.21 -18.13
N ASP A 50 -16.59 13.41 -17.95
CA ASP A 50 -15.32 13.82 -18.55
C ASP A 50 -14.13 13.13 -17.83
N THR A 51 -14.21 12.99 -16.51
CA THR A 51 -13.21 12.26 -15.70
C THR A 51 -13.13 10.80 -16.10
N ALA A 52 -14.26 10.09 -16.17
CA ALA A 52 -14.33 8.68 -16.53
C ALA A 52 -13.86 8.37 -17.96
N ALA A 53 -13.79 9.38 -18.83
CA ALA A 53 -13.33 9.25 -20.22
C ALA A 53 -11.86 9.69 -20.42
N ASP A 54 -11.23 10.29 -19.41
CA ASP A 54 -9.86 10.80 -19.48
C ASP A 54 -8.85 9.85 -18.84
N PHE A 55 -8.36 8.90 -19.62
CA PHE A 55 -7.34 7.94 -19.18
C PHE A 55 -5.92 8.53 -19.17
N THR A 56 -5.76 9.81 -19.53
CA THR A 56 -4.45 10.46 -19.66
C THR A 56 -3.99 11.17 -18.38
N LYS A 57 -4.55 10.82 -17.22
CA LYS A 57 -4.13 11.37 -15.93
C LYS A 57 -2.65 11.10 -15.68
N VAL A 58 -2.00 12.05 -15.00
CA VAL A 58 -0.58 11.93 -14.65
C VAL A 58 -0.48 11.38 -13.23
N SER A 59 0.34 10.36 -13.04
CA SER A 59 0.74 9.87 -11.73
C SER A 59 2.15 10.33 -11.40
N LEU A 60 2.41 10.59 -10.13
CA LEU A 60 3.72 10.83 -9.57
C LEU A 60 4.07 9.71 -8.60
N THR A 61 5.28 9.14 -8.71
CA THR A 61 5.81 8.17 -7.76
C THR A 61 7.19 8.61 -7.26
N PRO A 62 7.61 8.26 -6.02
CA PRO A 62 8.98 8.51 -5.60
C PRO A 62 9.99 7.94 -6.60
N GLY A 63 11.14 8.59 -6.78
CA GLY A 63 12.25 8.04 -7.56
C GLY A 63 13.08 7.04 -6.75
N ALA A 64 14.24 6.62 -7.27
CA ALA A 64 15.12 5.68 -6.59
C ALA A 64 15.64 6.22 -5.25
N ASP A 65 15.75 7.54 -5.13
CA ASP A 65 16.09 8.26 -3.91
C ASP A 65 15.39 9.63 -3.85
N ASP A 66 15.54 10.36 -2.75
CA ASP A 66 14.87 11.64 -2.50
C ASP A 66 15.32 12.81 -3.41
N THR A 67 16.27 12.58 -4.32
CA THR A 67 16.67 13.51 -5.37
C THR A 67 15.97 13.29 -6.70
N GLN A 68 15.01 12.36 -6.76
CA GLN A 68 14.35 11.95 -8.00
C GLN A 68 12.82 11.91 -7.83
N LEU A 69 12.11 12.13 -8.93
CA LEU A 69 10.66 12.00 -9.02
C LEU A 69 10.28 11.33 -10.34
N ASN A 70 9.42 10.35 -10.27
CA ASN A 70 8.96 9.63 -11.44
C ASN A 70 7.56 10.09 -11.86
N PHE A 71 7.33 10.07 -13.17
CA PHE A 71 6.07 10.41 -13.82
C PHE A 71 5.61 9.25 -14.68
N ALA A 72 4.29 9.01 -14.69
CA ALA A 72 3.66 8.15 -15.68
C ALA A 72 2.34 8.76 -16.16
N TRP A 73 2.00 8.54 -17.44
CA TRP A 73 0.72 8.95 -18.03
C TRP A 73 0.47 8.22 -19.35
N TYR A 74 -0.78 8.21 -19.78
CA TYR A 74 -1.12 7.79 -21.14
C TYR A 74 -1.16 8.99 -22.09
N SER A 75 -0.78 8.75 -23.35
CA SER A 75 -1.10 9.62 -24.47
C SER A 75 -1.81 8.82 -25.57
N GLU A 76 -2.76 9.44 -26.28
CA GLU A 76 -3.40 8.79 -27.42
C GLU A 76 -2.33 8.50 -28.48
N LYS A 77 -2.34 7.27 -29.01
CA LYS A 77 -1.35 6.84 -30.00
C LYS A 77 -1.50 7.65 -31.28
N GLY A 78 -0.47 8.43 -31.60
CA GLY A 78 -0.40 9.26 -32.79
C GLY A 78 0.38 8.63 -33.93
N ASP A 79 0.54 9.40 -35.04
CA ASP A 79 1.35 8.97 -36.21
C ASP A 79 2.86 9.19 -36.00
N SER A 80 3.29 9.73 -34.86
CA SER A 80 4.70 10.05 -34.58
C SER A 80 5.19 9.34 -33.33
N ASP A 81 6.32 8.65 -33.42
CA ASP A 81 7.07 8.10 -32.29
C ASP A 81 7.81 9.25 -31.55
N ALA A 82 7.05 10.13 -30.90
CA ALA A 82 7.63 11.21 -30.10
C ALA A 82 8.16 10.65 -28.78
N THR A 83 9.39 11.02 -28.41
CA THR A 83 9.94 10.68 -27.09
C THR A 83 9.14 11.39 -26.01
N PRO A 84 8.61 10.71 -25.00
CA PRO A 84 7.87 11.37 -23.94
C PRO A 84 8.76 12.29 -23.13
N ALA A 85 8.24 13.44 -22.75
CA ALA A 85 9.00 14.44 -22.02
C ALA A 85 8.22 15.08 -20.88
N VAL A 86 8.93 15.35 -19.80
CA VAL A 86 8.54 16.23 -18.70
C VAL A 86 9.44 17.45 -18.72
N HIS A 87 8.85 18.64 -18.68
CA HIS A 87 9.59 19.88 -18.48
C HIS A 87 9.48 20.22 -16.99
N PHE A 88 10.63 20.38 -16.32
CA PHE A 88 10.69 20.47 -14.87
C PHE A 88 11.77 21.46 -14.42
N GLY A 89 11.54 22.24 -13.37
CA GLY A 89 12.52 23.18 -12.85
C GLY A 89 11.95 24.16 -11.84
N THR A 90 12.81 24.99 -11.27
CA THR A 90 12.44 25.99 -10.25
C THR A 90 11.94 27.32 -10.85
N ASP A 91 12.15 27.54 -12.15
CA ASP A 91 11.67 28.71 -12.89
C ASP A 91 10.64 28.25 -13.93
N LYS A 92 9.36 28.57 -13.71
CA LYS A 92 8.25 28.16 -14.59
C LYS A 92 8.36 28.67 -16.04
N ASP A 93 9.16 29.73 -16.26
CA ASP A 93 9.37 30.30 -17.58
C ASP A 93 10.61 29.71 -18.30
N ASN A 94 11.37 28.84 -17.58
CA ASN A 94 12.60 28.21 -18.09
C ASN A 94 12.77 26.80 -17.48
N LEU A 95 11.94 25.85 -17.91
CA LEU A 95 11.97 24.46 -17.47
C LEU A 95 12.98 23.64 -18.27
N GLU A 96 13.69 22.74 -17.61
CA GLU A 96 14.56 21.75 -18.25
C GLU A 96 13.72 20.58 -18.78
N THR A 97 14.17 19.95 -19.86
CA THR A 97 13.48 18.81 -20.47
C THR A 97 14.11 17.50 -20.01
N PHE A 98 13.29 16.61 -19.48
CA PHE A 98 13.64 15.25 -19.12
C PHE A 98 12.90 14.31 -20.06
N GLU A 99 13.64 13.50 -20.79
CA GLU A 99 13.10 12.51 -21.72
C GLU A 99 13.00 11.15 -21.05
N GLY A 100 12.04 10.32 -21.49
CA GLY A 100 11.78 9.00 -20.93
C GLY A 100 11.52 7.95 -21.98
N THR A 101 10.74 6.94 -21.61
CA THR A 101 10.37 5.82 -22.46
C THR A 101 8.86 5.75 -22.65
N ALA A 102 8.43 5.23 -23.79
CA ALA A 102 7.04 4.93 -24.07
C ALA A 102 6.89 3.48 -24.50
N GLY A 103 5.69 2.94 -24.33
CA GLY A 103 5.32 1.63 -24.83
C GLY A 103 3.83 1.53 -25.11
N ASP A 104 3.43 0.52 -25.85
CA ASP A 104 2.03 0.31 -26.20
C ASP A 104 1.23 -0.12 -24.97
N VAL A 105 0.08 0.49 -24.76
CA VAL A 105 -0.95 0.02 -23.82
C VAL A 105 -1.74 -1.10 -24.48
N ASP A 106 -2.07 -2.14 -23.73
CA ASP A 106 -2.94 -3.20 -24.22
C ASP A 106 -4.33 -2.63 -24.56
N GLN A 107 -4.70 -2.71 -25.83
CA GLN A 107 -5.95 -2.12 -26.32
C GLN A 107 -7.20 -2.80 -25.75
N ASP A 108 -7.10 -4.05 -25.31
CA ASP A 108 -8.24 -4.73 -24.66
C ASP A 108 -8.63 -4.05 -23.33
N LEU A 109 -7.71 -3.28 -22.72
CA LEU A 109 -7.95 -2.52 -21.49
C LEU A 109 -8.58 -1.13 -21.74
N THR A 110 -8.35 -0.56 -22.94
CA THR A 110 -8.76 0.82 -23.27
C THR A 110 -9.90 0.91 -24.28
N GLY A 111 -10.37 -0.22 -24.80
CA GLY A 111 -11.47 -0.30 -25.75
C GLY A 111 -11.11 0.23 -27.14
N ASP A 112 -11.90 1.20 -27.67
CA ASP A 112 -11.77 1.64 -29.06
C ASP A 112 -10.57 2.55 -29.33
N LYS A 113 -9.92 3.10 -28.28
CA LYS A 113 -8.79 4.03 -28.40
C LYS A 113 -7.46 3.31 -28.13
N ALA A 114 -6.47 3.55 -28.97
CA ALA A 114 -5.11 3.10 -28.73
C ALA A 114 -4.31 4.15 -27.96
N TYR A 115 -3.60 3.72 -26.94
CA TYR A 115 -2.75 4.55 -26.10
C TYR A 115 -1.31 4.05 -26.08
N GLU A 116 -0.42 4.94 -25.72
CA GLU A 116 0.95 4.65 -25.27
C GLU A 116 1.06 5.08 -23.80
N TYR A 117 1.67 4.24 -22.98
CA TYR A 117 2.12 4.66 -21.65
C TYR A 117 3.47 5.37 -21.76
N ASN A 118 3.70 6.35 -20.91
CA ASN A 118 4.89 7.16 -20.87
C ASN A 118 5.47 7.16 -19.47
N HIS A 119 6.78 6.90 -19.35
CA HIS A 119 7.51 6.91 -18.09
C HIS A 119 8.70 7.85 -18.20
N VAL A 120 8.78 8.83 -17.30
CA VAL A 120 9.88 9.80 -17.22
C VAL A 120 10.33 9.93 -15.78
N THR A 121 11.65 9.99 -15.58
CA THR A 121 12.25 10.29 -14.28
C THR A 121 12.94 11.64 -14.35
N VAL A 122 12.61 12.56 -13.45
CA VAL A 122 13.35 13.80 -13.23
C VAL A 122 14.33 13.62 -12.07
N THR A 123 15.46 14.29 -12.13
CA THR A 123 16.57 14.12 -11.19
C THR A 123 17.11 15.46 -10.73
N GLY A 124 17.88 15.47 -9.64
CA GLY A 124 18.50 16.68 -9.13
C GLY A 124 17.58 17.51 -8.24
N LEU A 125 16.57 16.88 -7.62
CA LEU A 125 15.72 17.55 -6.65
C LEU A 125 16.51 17.87 -5.38
N GLU A 126 16.22 19.04 -4.82
CA GLU A 126 16.73 19.49 -3.53
C GLU A 126 15.60 19.58 -2.50
N PRO A 127 15.84 19.32 -1.22
CA PRO A 127 14.81 19.44 -0.17
C PRO A 127 14.26 20.87 -0.06
N GLU A 128 13.02 21.01 0.47
CA GLU A 128 12.36 22.29 0.75
C GLU A 128 12.31 23.26 -0.44
N THR A 129 12.25 22.71 -1.66
CA THR A 129 12.33 23.48 -2.91
C THR A 129 11.01 23.38 -3.69
N THR A 130 10.55 24.50 -4.23
CA THR A 130 9.38 24.53 -5.10
C THR A 130 9.82 24.39 -6.55
N TYR A 131 9.21 23.45 -7.25
CA TYR A 131 9.38 23.14 -8.65
C TYR A 131 8.08 23.37 -9.41
N TYR A 132 8.20 23.56 -10.71
CA TYR A 132 7.11 23.64 -11.66
C TYR A 132 7.32 22.59 -12.73
N TYR A 133 6.23 22.02 -13.23
CA TYR A 133 6.33 21.05 -14.31
C TYR A 133 5.18 21.13 -15.30
N THR A 134 5.45 20.67 -16.52
CA THR A 134 4.46 20.32 -17.54
C THR A 134 4.83 18.99 -18.14
N VAL A 135 3.81 18.27 -18.63
CA VAL A 135 3.96 16.97 -19.28
C VAL A 135 3.53 17.11 -20.75
N GLU A 136 4.26 16.49 -21.67
CA GLU A 136 3.85 16.44 -23.06
C GLU A 136 2.83 15.32 -23.31
N LYS A 137 1.64 15.70 -23.76
CA LYS A 137 0.58 14.80 -24.18
C LYS A 137 0.17 15.09 -25.61
N ASN A 138 0.26 14.10 -26.50
CA ASN A 138 -0.14 14.27 -27.91
C ASN A 138 0.52 15.49 -28.59
N GLY A 139 1.78 15.77 -28.25
CA GLY A 139 2.54 16.91 -28.78
C GLY A 139 2.11 18.27 -28.24
N GLN A 140 1.36 18.31 -27.15
CA GLN A 140 0.97 19.52 -26.43
C GLN A 140 1.39 19.43 -24.97
N GLN A 141 1.86 20.55 -24.43
CA GLN A 141 2.17 20.67 -23.02
C GLN A 141 0.88 20.86 -22.21
N THR A 142 0.82 20.21 -21.05
CA THR A 142 -0.24 20.48 -20.06
C THR A 142 -0.09 21.87 -19.44
N ASP A 143 -1.08 22.31 -18.67
CA ASP A 143 -0.92 23.45 -17.78
C ASP A 143 0.22 23.22 -16.80
N VAL A 144 0.83 24.32 -16.33
CA VAL A 144 1.92 24.25 -15.34
C VAL A 144 1.38 23.81 -14.00
N CYS A 145 1.93 22.74 -13.46
CA CYS A 145 1.70 22.26 -12.11
C CYS A 145 2.85 22.67 -11.19
N GLU A 146 2.56 22.82 -9.90
CA GLU A 146 3.54 23.05 -8.86
C GLU A 146 3.81 21.75 -8.10
N TYR A 147 5.07 21.47 -7.80
CA TYR A 147 5.52 20.38 -6.94
C TYR A 147 6.49 20.94 -5.90
N LYS A 148 6.33 20.55 -4.64
CA LYS A 148 7.21 21.03 -3.59
C LYS A 148 7.81 19.84 -2.83
N THR A 149 9.14 19.76 -2.83
CA THR A 149 9.87 18.84 -1.96
C THR A 149 9.80 19.32 -0.51
N GLN A 150 9.66 18.40 0.41
CA GLN A 150 9.66 18.69 1.85
C GLN A 150 11.02 18.35 2.47
N LYS A 151 11.11 18.40 3.80
CA LYS A 151 12.31 17.96 4.52
C LYS A 151 12.51 16.46 4.34
N THR A 152 13.79 16.05 4.28
CA THR A 152 14.17 14.63 4.21
C THR A 152 14.80 14.11 5.49
N ASP A 153 15.29 15.00 6.37
CA ASP A 153 15.80 14.65 7.70
C ASP A 153 14.68 14.35 8.70
N THR A 154 13.50 14.88 8.45
CA THR A 154 12.25 14.56 9.15
C THR A 154 11.20 14.28 8.07
N ALA A 155 11.19 13.08 7.54
CA ALA A 155 10.27 12.69 6.49
C ALA A 155 8.89 12.33 7.07
N LYS A 156 7.84 12.86 6.45
CA LYS A 156 6.44 12.52 6.75
C LYS A 156 5.80 11.82 5.58
N MET A 157 5.12 10.73 5.83
CA MET A 157 4.37 9.97 4.84
C MET A 157 2.94 9.76 5.32
N LEU A 158 1.99 9.78 4.39
CA LEU A 158 0.69 9.17 4.64
C LEU A 158 0.83 7.68 4.34
N TYR A 159 0.23 6.84 5.18
CA TYR A 159 0.08 5.43 4.93
C TYR A 159 -1.41 5.10 4.83
N VAL A 160 -1.79 4.46 3.74
CA VAL A 160 -3.18 4.14 3.41
C VAL A 160 -3.28 2.72 2.86
N GLY A 161 -4.43 2.09 3.02
CA GLY A 161 -4.78 0.81 2.39
C GLY A 161 -6.01 0.96 1.53
N ASP A 162 -6.08 0.15 0.53
CA ASP A 162 -7.28 -0.23 -0.19
C ASP A 162 -8.21 0.96 -0.55
N PRO A 163 -7.73 1.94 -1.32
CA PRO A 163 -8.62 2.93 -1.91
C PRO A 163 -9.71 2.26 -2.74
N GLN A 164 -9.37 1.18 -3.39
CA GLN A 164 -10.19 0.20 -4.11
C GLN A 164 -11.36 0.84 -4.85
N ILE A 165 -11.04 1.83 -5.71
CA ILE A 165 -12.00 2.66 -6.44
C ILE A 165 -12.91 1.77 -7.29
N GLY A 166 -14.22 1.84 -7.05
CA GLY A 166 -15.23 1.00 -7.67
C GLY A 166 -15.81 -0.10 -6.77
N ALA A 167 -15.26 -0.29 -5.56
CA ALA A 167 -15.67 -1.36 -4.66
C ALA A 167 -17.00 -1.10 -3.96
N SER A 168 -17.46 0.14 -3.87
CA SER A 168 -18.77 0.49 -3.27
C SER A 168 -19.99 0.06 -4.11
N LYS A 169 -19.78 -0.65 -5.22
CA LYS A 169 -20.86 -1.27 -6.00
C LYS A 169 -21.83 -2.04 -5.11
N GLY A 170 -23.12 -1.75 -5.28
CA GLY A 170 -24.21 -2.34 -4.51
C GLY A 170 -24.53 -1.60 -3.22
N GLN A 171 -23.71 -0.65 -2.79
CA GLN A 171 -24.06 0.30 -1.76
C GLN A 171 -25.08 1.32 -2.29
N THR A 172 -25.72 2.05 -1.38
CA THR A 172 -26.69 3.10 -1.72
C THR A 172 -26.10 4.47 -1.44
N GLN A 173 -26.19 5.37 -2.42
CA GLN A 173 -25.89 6.79 -2.24
C GLN A 173 -27.14 7.60 -2.55
N ASN A 174 -27.62 8.40 -1.61
CA ASN A 174 -28.85 9.21 -1.74
C ASN A 174 -30.06 8.39 -2.20
N GLY A 175 -30.13 7.09 -1.84
CA GLY A 175 -31.21 6.18 -2.19
C GLY A 175 -31.12 5.58 -3.60
N ALA A 176 -30.00 5.79 -4.31
CA ALA A 176 -29.68 5.12 -5.57
C ALA A 176 -28.58 4.07 -5.34
N GLU A 177 -28.73 2.90 -5.96
CA GLU A 177 -27.71 1.85 -5.93
C GLU A 177 -26.52 2.25 -6.81
N LEU A 178 -25.30 2.11 -6.27
CA LEU A 178 -24.06 2.33 -6.99
C LEU A 178 -23.74 1.13 -7.88
N THR A 179 -23.23 1.42 -9.09
CA THR A 179 -22.92 0.40 -10.11
C THR A 179 -21.46 0.52 -10.54
N ASN A 180 -20.87 -0.56 -11.05
CA ASN A 180 -19.53 -0.60 -11.62
C ASN A 180 -19.57 -0.92 -13.14
N GLU A 181 -20.59 -0.45 -13.85
CA GLU A 181 -20.65 -0.51 -15.31
C GLU A 181 -19.53 0.36 -15.92
N SER A 182 -19.24 0.17 -17.19
CA SER A 182 -18.12 0.88 -17.82
C SER A 182 -18.40 2.37 -18.04
N GLY A 183 -17.33 3.17 -18.05
CA GLY A 183 -17.37 4.60 -18.31
C GLY A 183 -18.11 5.38 -17.23
N ALA A 184 -18.84 6.42 -17.62
CA ALA A 184 -19.59 7.27 -16.69
C ALA A 184 -20.73 6.55 -15.92
N ALA A 185 -21.10 5.35 -16.34
CA ALA A 185 -22.07 4.52 -15.62
C ALA A 185 -21.43 3.79 -14.42
N ASN A 186 -20.10 3.87 -14.25
CA ASN A 186 -19.41 3.39 -13.04
C ASN A 186 -19.58 4.42 -11.91
N THR A 187 -20.77 4.47 -11.31
CA THR A 187 -21.08 5.38 -10.21
C THR A 187 -20.38 4.99 -8.89
N ALA A 188 -19.96 3.75 -8.75
CA ALA A 188 -19.12 3.33 -7.64
C ALA A 188 -17.73 3.99 -7.72
N ALA A 189 -17.10 4.00 -8.91
CA ALA A 189 -15.84 4.68 -9.09
C ALA A 189 -15.94 6.21 -8.90
N GLU A 190 -17.07 6.81 -9.29
CA GLU A 190 -17.36 8.21 -9.01
C GLU A 190 -17.39 8.51 -7.51
N ASN A 191 -18.17 7.72 -6.77
CA ASN A 191 -18.34 7.82 -5.32
C ASN A 191 -17.02 7.63 -4.57
N ASP A 192 -16.29 6.58 -4.89
CA ASP A 192 -15.08 6.20 -4.19
C ASP A 192 -13.92 7.15 -4.47
N GLY A 193 -13.81 7.65 -5.71
CA GLY A 193 -12.83 8.67 -6.07
C GLY A 193 -13.07 9.99 -5.36
N PHE A 194 -14.33 10.41 -5.19
CA PHE A 194 -14.66 11.57 -4.37
C PHE A 194 -14.25 11.38 -2.91
N SER A 195 -14.57 10.23 -2.34
CA SER A 195 -14.20 9.92 -0.95
C SER A 195 -12.68 9.84 -0.77
N TRP A 196 -11.95 9.23 -1.71
CA TRP A 196 -10.50 9.22 -1.76
C TRP A 196 -9.91 10.64 -1.78
N ASN A 197 -10.40 11.50 -2.67
CA ASN A 197 -10.00 12.91 -2.71
C ASN A 197 -10.28 13.63 -1.38
N ARG A 198 -11.43 13.37 -0.74
CA ARG A 198 -11.78 13.91 0.58
C ARG A 198 -10.77 13.45 1.65
N THR A 199 -10.40 12.18 1.67
CA THR A 199 -9.44 11.62 2.61
C THR A 199 -8.08 12.31 2.47
N LEU A 200 -7.55 12.42 1.25
CA LEU A 200 -6.29 13.10 0.99
C LEU A 200 -6.33 14.57 1.41
N ASN A 201 -7.39 15.28 1.04
CA ASN A 201 -7.54 16.70 1.38
C ASN A 201 -7.61 16.91 2.89
N THR A 202 -8.33 16.07 3.63
CA THR A 202 -8.40 16.13 5.09
C THR A 202 -7.03 15.84 5.70
N ALA A 203 -6.35 14.78 5.29
CA ALA A 203 -5.04 14.42 5.78
C ALA A 203 -4.00 15.53 5.55
N LEU A 204 -3.98 16.13 4.36
CA LEU A 204 -3.04 17.20 4.00
C LEU A 204 -3.38 18.55 4.67
N SER A 205 -4.63 18.82 4.98
CA SER A 205 -4.99 20.03 5.73
C SER A 205 -4.39 20.05 7.13
N GLU A 206 -4.26 18.87 7.75
CA GLU A 206 -3.63 18.69 9.06
C GLU A 206 -2.10 18.47 8.96
N ASN A 207 -1.63 17.96 7.81
CA ASN A 207 -0.23 17.59 7.58
C ASN A 207 0.28 18.14 6.24
N PRO A 208 0.45 19.46 6.09
CA PRO A 208 0.81 20.08 4.81
C PRO A 208 2.27 19.84 4.38
N ASP A 209 3.07 19.21 5.23
CA ASP A 209 4.48 18.88 5.04
C ASP A 209 4.73 17.39 4.72
N VAL A 210 3.70 16.67 4.27
CA VAL A 210 3.82 15.28 3.80
C VAL A 210 4.69 15.22 2.53
N ASN A 211 5.61 14.26 2.49
CA ASN A 211 6.51 14.02 1.37
C ASN A 211 5.84 13.19 0.27
N PHE A 212 5.18 12.09 0.64
CA PHE A 212 4.50 11.18 -0.28
C PHE A 212 3.50 10.28 0.46
N VAL A 213 2.70 9.54 -0.30
CA VAL A 213 1.78 8.52 0.21
C VAL A 213 2.40 7.14 0.01
N ILE A 214 2.28 6.26 0.99
CA ILE A 214 2.50 4.82 0.88
C ILE A 214 1.12 4.17 0.79
N SER A 215 0.84 3.51 -0.34
CA SER A 215 -0.40 2.76 -0.55
C SER A 215 -0.13 1.27 -0.48
N ALA A 216 -0.82 0.57 0.42
CA ALA A 216 -0.64 -0.86 0.63
C ALA A 216 -1.37 -1.76 -0.40
N GLY A 217 -1.79 -1.22 -1.53
CA GLY A 217 -2.37 -1.99 -2.63
C GLY A 217 -3.85 -1.71 -2.86
N ASP A 218 -4.42 -2.41 -3.83
CA ASP A 218 -5.79 -2.29 -4.28
C ASP A 218 -6.18 -0.84 -4.55
N GLN A 219 -5.52 -0.24 -5.55
CA GLN A 219 -5.83 1.11 -5.99
C GLN A 219 -7.23 1.17 -6.61
N VAL A 220 -7.62 0.12 -7.32
CA VAL A 220 -8.86 -0.03 -8.08
C VAL A 220 -9.54 -1.36 -7.78
N ASN A 221 -10.79 -1.53 -8.20
CA ASN A 221 -11.60 -2.68 -7.77
C ASN A 221 -11.71 -3.83 -8.78
N LYS A 222 -11.82 -3.54 -10.09
CA LYS A 222 -11.99 -4.61 -11.07
C LYS A 222 -10.75 -5.48 -11.20
N THR A 223 -10.90 -6.80 -11.25
CA THR A 223 -9.82 -7.77 -11.38
C THR A 223 -9.79 -8.39 -12.78
N GLY A 224 -8.67 -8.27 -13.49
CA GLY A 224 -8.50 -8.90 -14.82
C GLY A 224 -9.44 -8.37 -15.92
N GLU A 225 -10.18 -7.30 -15.67
CA GLU A 225 -11.07 -6.62 -16.61
C GLU A 225 -10.52 -5.23 -16.92
N ALA A 226 -11.01 -4.61 -18.00
CA ALA A 226 -10.76 -3.20 -18.26
C ALA A 226 -11.31 -2.33 -17.11
N LYS A 227 -10.48 -1.42 -16.59
CA LYS A 227 -10.75 -0.63 -15.38
C LYS A 227 -10.18 0.80 -15.44
N GLU A 228 -9.95 1.30 -16.64
CA GLU A 228 -9.33 2.61 -16.83
C GLU A 228 -10.14 3.77 -16.24
N GLU A 229 -11.49 3.69 -16.18
CA GLU A 229 -12.30 4.67 -15.50
C GLU A 229 -12.07 4.68 -13.97
N GLU A 230 -11.70 3.54 -13.38
CA GLU A 230 -11.35 3.46 -11.95
C GLU A 230 -9.99 4.12 -11.70
N TYR A 231 -8.99 3.87 -12.56
CA TYR A 231 -7.71 4.60 -12.52
C TYR A 231 -7.89 6.10 -12.80
N ALA A 232 -8.74 6.47 -13.76
CA ALA A 232 -9.04 7.88 -14.02
C ALA A 232 -9.64 8.57 -12.80
N SER A 233 -10.51 7.89 -12.06
CA SER A 233 -11.08 8.35 -10.82
C SER A 233 -10.03 8.48 -9.70
N TYR A 234 -9.25 7.43 -9.47
CA TYR A 234 -8.16 7.40 -8.50
C TYR A 234 -7.18 8.56 -8.68
N LEU A 235 -6.70 8.75 -9.91
CA LEU A 235 -5.72 9.78 -10.28
C LEU A 235 -6.31 11.19 -10.41
N SER A 236 -7.64 11.34 -10.30
CA SER A 236 -8.31 12.65 -10.33
C SER A 236 -8.34 13.37 -8.99
N ALA A 237 -7.88 12.74 -7.91
CA ALA A 237 -7.71 13.43 -6.64
C ALA A 237 -6.73 14.60 -6.80
N ASP A 238 -7.17 15.81 -6.44
CA ASP A 238 -6.42 17.06 -6.71
C ASP A 238 -5.01 17.06 -6.08
N ALA A 239 -4.86 16.45 -4.93
CA ALA A 239 -3.58 16.33 -4.23
C ALA A 239 -2.52 15.59 -5.06
N LEU A 240 -2.92 14.60 -5.87
CA LEU A 240 -2.00 13.74 -6.62
C LEU A 240 -1.26 14.47 -7.75
N LYS A 241 -1.65 15.69 -8.09
CA LYS A 241 -0.88 16.56 -8.99
C LYS A 241 0.45 17.02 -8.39
N SER A 242 0.58 16.96 -7.05
CA SER A 242 1.77 17.42 -6.34
C SER A 242 2.21 16.48 -5.20
N LEU A 243 1.56 15.35 -5.03
CA LEU A 243 1.83 14.37 -3.99
C LEU A 243 2.12 13.02 -4.63
N PRO A 244 3.38 12.54 -4.61
CA PRO A 244 3.72 11.22 -5.13
C PRO A 244 3.08 10.10 -4.31
N VAL A 245 2.81 8.96 -4.95
CA VAL A 245 2.31 7.76 -4.28
C VAL A 245 3.26 6.59 -4.57
N ALA A 246 3.83 6.00 -3.51
CA ALA A 246 4.49 4.71 -3.58
C ALA A 246 3.41 3.62 -3.48
N THR A 247 3.10 3.00 -4.60
CA THR A 247 1.99 2.03 -4.71
C THR A 247 2.48 0.60 -4.56
N THR A 248 1.69 -0.24 -3.90
CA THR A 248 1.88 -1.70 -3.83
C THR A 248 0.88 -2.37 -4.75
N ILE A 249 1.23 -3.48 -5.38
CA ILE A 249 0.30 -4.26 -6.20
C ILE A 249 -0.62 -5.06 -5.27
N GLY A 250 -1.91 -4.72 -5.25
CA GLY A 250 -2.93 -5.51 -4.58
C GLY A 250 -3.47 -6.63 -5.47
N ASN A 251 -4.30 -7.51 -4.93
CA ASN A 251 -4.86 -8.61 -5.70
C ASN A 251 -5.81 -8.11 -6.81
N HIS A 252 -6.48 -6.98 -6.61
CA HIS A 252 -7.29 -6.34 -7.65
C HIS A 252 -6.46 -5.67 -8.74
N ASP A 253 -5.21 -5.27 -8.45
CA ASP A 253 -4.29 -4.68 -9.43
C ASP A 253 -3.55 -5.76 -10.27
N SER A 254 -3.37 -6.99 -9.75
CA SER A 254 -2.32 -7.94 -10.13
C SER A 254 -2.50 -8.65 -11.47
N LEU A 255 -3.72 -8.75 -12.00
CA LEU A 255 -4.08 -9.70 -13.08
C LEU A 255 -3.91 -9.15 -14.50
N ASN A 256 -3.62 -7.87 -14.67
CA ASN A 256 -3.33 -7.25 -15.97
C ASN A 256 -2.27 -6.14 -15.83
N PRO A 257 -1.67 -5.69 -16.95
CA PRO A 257 -0.49 -4.82 -16.91
C PRO A 257 -0.79 -3.33 -16.69
N ASP A 258 -2.06 -2.91 -16.59
CA ASP A 258 -2.45 -1.51 -16.48
C ASP A 258 -1.81 -0.80 -15.27
N TYR A 259 -1.66 -1.49 -14.13
CA TYR A 259 -0.92 -0.94 -12.99
C TYR A 259 0.48 -0.46 -13.38
N SER A 260 1.26 -1.29 -14.08
CA SER A 260 2.62 -0.92 -14.49
C SER A 260 2.67 0.16 -15.56
N TYR A 261 1.58 0.40 -16.26
CA TYR A 261 1.46 1.51 -17.21
C TYR A 261 1.19 2.85 -16.49
N HIS A 262 0.40 2.80 -15.41
CA HIS A 262 0.03 3.98 -14.62
C HIS A 262 1.08 4.39 -13.59
N PHE A 263 1.98 3.48 -13.17
CA PHE A 263 2.96 3.77 -12.11
C PHE A 263 4.38 3.46 -12.56
N ASN A 264 5.23 4.48 -12.57
CA ASN A 264 6.66 4.36 -12.89
C ASN A 264 7.46 4.11 -11.60
N ASN A 265 7.33 2.91 -11.03
CA ASN A 265 8.00 2.55 -9.78
C ASN A 265 9.52 2.40 -9.98
N PRO A 266 10.37 2.90 -9.06
CA PRO A 266 11.81 2.85 -9.20
C PRO A 266 12.39 1.47 -8.90
N ASN A 267 13.59 1.18 -9.41
CA ASN A 267 14.32 -0.07 -9.12
C ASN A 267 13.44 -1.33 -9.20
N ASN A 268 12.52 -1.36 -10.20
CA ASN A 268 11.71 -2.54 -10.47
C ASN A 268 12.59 -3.77 -10.73
N THR A 269 12.21 -4.90 -10.14
CA THR A 269 12.90 -6.17 -10.30
C THR A 269 12.09 -7.15 -11.13
N GLU A 270 12.70 -8.26 -11.54
CA GLU A 270 11.99 -9.39 -12.14
C GLU A 270 11.47 -10.37 -11.06
N ASN A 271 11.73 -10.11 -9.78
CA ASN A 271 11.25 -10.91 -8.65
C ASN A 271 9.80 -10.52 -8.30
N GLY A 272 9.05 -11.45 -7.73
CA GLY A 272 7.68 -11.23 -7.29
C GLY A 272 6.71 -10.87 -8.43
N LYS A 273 6.97 -11.30 -9.68
CA LYS A 273 6.31 -10.80 -10.87
C LYS A 273 4.93 -11.42 -11.09
N THR A 274 3.96 -10.55 -11.33
CA THR A 274 2.64 -10.86 -11.90
C THR A 274 2.47 -10.12 -13.22
N ALA A 275 1.28 -10.15 -13.81
CA ALA A 275 0.98 -9.35 -15.00
C ALA A 275 1.15 -7.84 -14.76
N ALA A 276 0.90 -7.38 -13.54
CA ALA A 276 1.00 -5.97 -13.13
C ALA A 276 2.43 -5.48 -12.88
N GLY A 277 3.40 -6.36 -12.71
CA GLY A 277 4.79 -6.01 -12.41
C GLY A 277 5.38 -6.85 -11.29
N GLY A 278 6.57 -6.47 -10.81
CA GLY A 278 7.33 -7.17 -9.78
C GLY A 278 7.54 -6.32 -8.52
N ASP A 279 8.43 -6.81 -7.66
CA ASP A 279 8.90 -6.09 -6.49
C ASP A 279 9.73 -4.87 -6.90
N TYR A 280 9.77 -3.87 -6.02
CA TYR A 280 10.63 -2.72 -6.21
C TYR A 280 11.10 -2.14 -4.87
N TYR A 281 12.06 -1.23 -4.91
CA TYR A 281 12.56 -0.56 -3.70
C TYR A 281 13.08 0.85 -3.98
N TYR A 282 13.13 1.67 -2.95
CA TYR A 282 13.67 3.03 -3.01
C TYR A 282 14.15 3.49 -1.63
N SER A 283 14.96 4.54 -1.61
CA SER A 283 15.31 5.22 -0.37
C SER A 283 14.66 6.60 -0.29
N TYR A 284 14.31 7.04 0.91
CA TYR A 284 13.86 8.40 1.16
C TYR A 284 14.31 8.84 2.55
N GLY A 285 15.04 9.94 2.62
CA GLY A 285 15.60 10.44 3.88
C GLY A 285 16.51 9.39 4.55
N LYS A 286 16.07 8.84 5.67
CA LYS A 286 16.81 7.81 6.43
C LYS A 286 16.23 6.41 6.27
N GLY A 287 15.17 6.25 5.47
CA GLY A 287 14.48 4.99 5.24
C GLY A 287 14.88 4.31 3.94
N LEU A 288 14.93 2.99 3.98
CA LEU A 288 14.85 2.09 2.85
C LEU A 288 13.43 1.52 2.83
N PHE A 289 12.75 1.70 1.73
CA PHE A 289 11.40 1.20 1.49
C PHE A 289 11.46 0.08 0.46
N ILE A 290 10.94 -1.08 0.82
CA ILE A 290 10.94 -2.30 0.00
C ILE A 290 9.48 -2.69 -0.21
N VAL A 291 9.05 -2.76 -1.46
CA VAL A 291 7.67 -3.05 -1.82
C VAL A 291 7.62 -4.41 -2.52
N LEU A 292 6.92 -5.35 -1.91
CA LEU A 292 6.83 -6.72 -2.40
C LEU A 292 5.43 -6.98 -2.97
N ASN A 293 5.41 -7.57 -4.17
CA ASN A 293 4.18 -8.02 -4.80
C ASN A 293 3.81 -9.41 -4.31
N THR A 294 3.19 -9.47 -3.13
CA THR A 294 2.81 -10.72 -2.46
C THR A 294 1.67 -11.49 -3.14
N ASN A 295 1.15 -11.00 -4.27
CA ASN A 295 0.30 -11.80 -5.16
C ASN A 295 1.09 -12.90 -5.89
N ASN A 296 2.41 -12.79 -5.92
CA ASN A 296 3.32 -13.89 -6.25
C ASN A 296 3.79 -14.53 -4.94
N TYR A 297 3.39 -15.76 -4.67
CA TYR A 297 3.69 -16.47 -3.42
C TYR A 297 5.13 -17.06 -3.35
N ASN A 298 5.99 -16.77 -4.33
CA ASN A 298 7.39 -17.24 -4.32
C ASN A 298 8.26 -16.37 -3.40
N VAL A 299 8.24 -16.67 -2.12
CA VAL A 299 8.99 -15.92 -1.09
C VAL A 299 10.50 -15.87 -1.36
N ALA A 300 11.07 -16.86 -2.07
CA ALA A 300 12.49 -16.82 -2.44
C ALA A 300 12.82 -15.65 -3.40
N GLU A 301 11.89 -15.24 -4.25
CA GLU A 301 12.04 -14.05 -5.09
C GLU A 301 12.00 -12.78 -4.24
N HIS A 302 11.06 -12.67 -3.32
CA HIS A 302 10.97 -11.55 -2.39
C HIS A 302 12.22 -11.41 -1.53
N GLN A 303 12.78 -12.53 -1.05
CA GLN A 303 14.06 -12.54 -0.34
C GLN A 303 15.18 -11.94 -1.20
N ASN A 304 15.27 -12.30 -2.48
CA ASN A 304 16.27 -11.72 -3.38
C ASN A 304 16.12 -10.20 -3.48
N THR A 305 14.90 -9.68 -3.60
CA THR A 305 14.64 -8.23 -3.65
C THR A 305 15.07 -7.55 -2.34
N ILE A 306 14.73 -8.11 -1.18
CA ILE A 306 15.11 -7.56 0.12
C ILE A 306 16.64 -7.50 0.26
N GLU A 307 17.34 -8.59 -0.07
CA GLU A 307 18.80 -8.66 0.02
C GLU A 307 19.47 -7.66 -0.96
N GLU A 308 18.92 -7.50 -2.17
CA GLU A 308 19.38 -6.52 -3.14
C GLU A 308 19.20 -5.09 -2.63
N ALA A 309 18.02 -4.76 -2.10
CA ALA A 309 17.69 -3.46 -1.56
C ALA A 309 18.59 -3.08 -0.37
N VAL A 310 18.74 -4.00 0.60
CA VAL A 310 19.62 -3.79 1.77
C VAL A 310 21.07 -3.58 1.34
N LYS A 311 21.52 -4.31 0.34
CA LYS A 311 22.86 -4.13 -0.22
C LYS A 311 23.03 -2.80 -0.98
N ALA A 312 21.99 -2.34 -1.67
CA ALA A 312 22.01 -1.06 -2.40
C ALA A 312 22.04 0.15 -1.44
N TYR A 313 21.35 0.05 -0.30
CA TYR A 313 21.22 1.13 0.68
C TYR A 313 21.69 0.70 2.11
N PRO A 314 22.97 0.36 2.29
CA PRO A 314 23.47 -0.22 3.55
C PRO A 314 23.44 0.77 4.73
N ASP A 315 23.37 2.08 4.47
CA ASP A 315 23.38 3.12 5.50
C ASP A 315 21.98 3.54 5.97
N ALA A 316 20.93 2.91 5.42
CA ALA A 316 19.55 3.16 5.84
C ALA A 316 19.38 2.88 7.34
N LYS A 317 18.75 3.82 8.05
CA LYS A 317 18.47 3.68 9.48
C LYS A 317 17.19 2.89 9.75
N TRP A 318 16.27 2.94 8.81
CA TRP A 318 14.97 2.27 8.87
C TRP A 318 14.81 1.39 7.64
N ARG A 319 14.35 0.16 7.84
CA ARG A 319 13.98 -0.77 6.78
C ARG A 319 12.49 -1.05 6.89
N ILE A 320 11.75 -0.54 5.94
CA ILE A 320 10.29 -0.59 5.93
C ILE A 320 9.87 -1.43 4.73
N VAL A 321 9.09 -2.47 4.98
CA VAL A 321 8.50 -3.32 3.94
C VAL A 321 7.04 -2.95 3.77
N THR A 322 6.55 -2.88 2.54
CA THR A 322 5.13 -2.78 2.23
C THR A 322 4.71 -4.01 1.44
N ILE A 323 3.66 -4.67 1.89
CA ILE A 323 3.00 -5.81 1.23
C ILE A 323 1.51 -5.54 1.16
N HIS A 324 0.81 -6.24 0.28
CA HIS A 324 -0.64 -6.12 0.24
C HIS A 324 -1.32 -7.06 1.23
N GLN A 325 -1.08 -8.38 1.14
CA GLN A 325 -1.67 -9.34 2.05
C GLN A 325 -1.20 -9.10 3.49
N ASP A 326 -2.13 -9.13 4.44
CA ASP A 326 -1.82 -8.90 5.84
C ASP A 326 -1.45 -10.21 6.55
N ILE A 327 -0.17 -10.39 6.82
CA ILE A 327 0.33 -11.58 7.51
C ILE A 327 0.10 -11.52 9.03
N TYR A 328 -0.19 -10.36 9.59
CA TYR A 328 -0.55 -10.14 11.00
C TYR A 328 -1.69 -9.11 11.12
N GLY A 329 -2.82 -9.41 10.49
CA GLY A 329 -4.02 -8.59 10.52
C GLY A 329 -5.05 -9.02 11.57
N SER A 330 -6.26 -8.51 11.46
CA SER A 330 -7.38 -8.80 12.37
C SER A 330 -8.75 -8.79 11.68
N GLY A 331 -8.80 -8.74 10.35
CA GLY A 331 -10.04 -8.79 9.56
C GLY A 331 -10.57 -10.21 9.38
N LEU A 332 -11.87 -10.33 9.28
CA LEU A 332 -12.55 -11.62 9.31
C LEU A 332 -12.30 -12.46 8.04
N ASP A 333 -12.00 -11.88 6.91
CA ASP A 333 -12.00 -12.61 5.63
C ASP A 333 -10.61 -12.98 5.13
N HIS A 334 -9.57 -12.27 5.54
CA HIS A 334 -8.23 -12.40 4.97
C HIS A 334 -7.13 -12.78 5.98
N SER A 335 -7.24 -12.35 7.24
CA SER A 335 -6.19 -12.59 8.24
C SER A 335 -5.99 -14.08 8.60
N ASP A 336 -6.84 -14.98 8.18
CA ASP A 336 -6.84 -16.40 8.55
C ASP A 336 -6.59 -17.36 7.37
N THR A 337 -6.34 -16.87 6.17
CA THR A 337 -6.10 -17.70 4.97
C THR A 337 -4.79 -17.32 4.25
N ASP A 338 -4.84 -16.47 3.25
CA ASP A 338 -3.72 -16.11 2.40
C ASP A 338 -2.58 -15.41 3.15
N GLY A 339 -2.90 -14.55 4.12
CA GLY A 339 -1.91 -13.99 5.04
C GLY A 339 -1.14 -15.06 5.82
N MET A 340 -1.83 -16.09 6.31
CA MET A 340 -1.19 -17.19 7.02
C MET A 340 -0.27 -18.03 6.15
N ILE A 341 -0.57 -18.19 4.87
CA ILE A 341 0.30 -18.91 3.93
C ILE A 341 1.65 -18.21 3.77
N LEU A 342 1.66 -16.88 3.75
CA LEU A 342 2.86 -16.06 3.64
C LEU A 342 3.61 -15.89 4.97
N ARG A 343 2.90 -15.88 6.10
CA ARG A 343 3.43 -15.55 7.43
C ARG A 343 4.65 -16.39 7.80
N THR A 344 4.53 -17.72 7.77
CA THR A 344 5.60 -18.63 8.17
C THR A 344 6.85 -18.53 7.30
N GLN A 345 6.72 -18.01 6.08
CA GLN A 345 7.79 -17.91 5.10
C GLN A 345 8.44 -16.52 5.09
N LEU A 346 7.66 -15.43 5.22
CA LEU A 346 8.18 -14.06 5.19
C LEU A 346 8.80 -13.62 6.51
N THR A 347 8.21 -14.02 7.66
CA THR A 347 8.70 -13.61 8.99
C THR A 347 10.21 -13.92 9.18
N PRO A 348 10.72 -15.12 8.88
CA PRO A 348 12.17 -15.40 9.01
C PRO A 348 13.04 -14.57 8.06
N VAL A 349 12.54 -14.20 6.88
CA VAL A 349 13.26 -13.35 5.93
C VAL A 349 13.34 -11.92 6.45
N PHE A 350 12.26 -11.41 7.02
CA PHE A 350 12.22 -10.09 7.61
C PHE A 350 13.18 -9.97 8.81
N ASP A 351 13.15 -10.95 9.73
CA ASP A 351 14.08 -11.00 10.86
C ASP A 351 15.54 -11.05 10.41
N ALA A 352 15.85 -11.89 9.42
CA ALA A 352 17.22 -12.05 8.91
C ALA A 352 17.79 -10.81 8.24
N ASN A 353 16.92 -9.88 7.83
CA ASN A 353 17.28 -8.64 7.14
C ASN A 353 17.04 -7.39 8.00
N ASP A 354 16.85 -7.53 9.31
CA ASP A 354 16.63 -6.44 10.26
C ASP A 354 15.54 -5.45 9.77
N ILE A 355 14.39 -5.97 9.34
CA ILE A 355 13.23 -5.14 8.99
C ILE A 355 12.65 -4.55 10.28
N ASP A 356 12.35 -3.26 10.28
CA ASP A 356 11.80 -2.56 11.45
C ASP A 356 10.27 -2.54 11.44
N VAL A 357 9.67 -2.33 10.26
CA VAL A 357 8.23 -2.11 10.10
C VAL A 357 7.74 -2.81 8.83
N VAL A 358 6.57 -3.45 8.94
CA VAL A 358 5.81 -4.00 7.80
C VAL A 358 4.45 -3.32 7.73
N LEU A 359 4.15 -2.71 6.57
CA LEU A 359 2.91 -2.02 6.25
C LEU A 359 2.07 -2.90 5.34
N GLN A 360 0.80 -3.14 5.68
CA GLN A 360 -0.09 -4.12 5.07
C GLN A 360 -1.45 -3.49 4.72
N GLY A 361 -2.19 -4.08 3.78
CA GLY A 361 -3.54 -3.70 3.37
C GLY A 361 -4.51 -4.88 3.49
N HIS A 362 -5.37 -5.05 2.48
CA HIS A 362 -6.20 -6.21 2.19
C HIS A 362 -7.37 -6.47 3.16
N ASP A 363 -7.15 -6.36 4.45
CA ASP A 363 -8.13 -6.64 5.51
C ASP A 363 -9.26 -5.61 5.62
N HIS A 364 -9.09 -4.41 5.04
CA HIS A 364 -10.02 -3.29 5.17
C HIS A 364 -10.45 -3.02 6.63
N THR A 365 -9.56 -3.32 7.57
CA THR A 365 -9.66 -3.02 9.00
C THR A 365 -8.37 -2.38 9.46
N TYR A 366 -8.42 -1.62 10.55
CA TYR A 366 -7.20 -1.16 11.17
C TYR A 366 -6.72 -2.16 12.22
N SER A 367 -5.43 -2.53 12.15
CA SER A 367 -4.76 -3.21 13.25
C SER A 367 -3.29 -2.78 13.38
N ARG A 368 -2.81 -2.80 14.62
CA ARG A 368 -1.41 -2.62 14.99
C ARG A 368 -0.96 -3.80 15.85
N SER A 369 0.12 -4.45 15.46
CA SER A 369 0.69 -5.53 16.26
C SER A 369 1.43 -5.00 17.49
N LYS A 370 1.72 -5.90 18.42
CA LYS A 370 2.85 -5.76 19.35
C LYS A 370 4.15 -5.90 18.55
N MET A 371 5.30 -5.70 19.19
CA MET A 371 6.58 -5.99 18.55
C MET A 371 6.75 -7.52 18.45
N LEU A 372 6.96 -8.03 17.23
CA LEU A 372 6.99 -9.47 16.93
C LEU A 372 8.31 -9.85 16.27
N TYR A 373 8.85 -11.01 16.63
CA TYR A 373 9.95 -11.65 15.90
C TYR A 373 9.69 -13.15 15.79
N GLY A 374 10.35 -13.84 14.86
CA GLY A 374 10.17 -15.27 14.66
C GLY A 374 10.59 -16.09 15.89
N ASP A 375 9.95 -17.22 16.11
CA ASP A 375 10.21 -18.10 17.25
C ASP A 375 11.50 -18.93 17.11
N GLY A 376 12.22 -18.77 15.99
CA GLY A 376 13.47 -19.47 15.70
C GLY A 376 13.30 -20.94 15.31
N GLN A 377 12.07 -21.40 15.06
CA GLN A 377 11.77 -22.74 14.60
C GLN A 377 11.53 -22.77 13.08
N THR A 378 11.47 -23.97 12.53
CA THR A 378 11.10 -24.18 11.13
C THR A 378 9.62 -24.57 11.08
N HIS A 379 8.87 -23.82 10.32
CA HIS A 379 7.44 -24.01 10.10
C HIS A 379 7.15 -24.57 8.71
N GLY A 380 5.96 -25.10 8.51
CA GLY A 380 5.49 -25.60 7.23
C GLY A 380 5.44 -24.47 6.20
N LYS A 381 5.75 -24.82 4.96
CA LYS A 381 5.64 -23.89 3.83
C LYS A 381 4.46 -24.30 2.99
N TYR A 382 3.59 -23.37 2.74
CA TYR A 382 2.38 -23.61 1.99
C TYR A 382 2.30 -22.65 0.80
N GLU A 383 1.62 -23.08 -0.23
CA GLU A 383 1.29 -22.26 -1.41
C GLU A 383 -0.11 -22.59 -1.89
N PHE A 384 -0.75 -21.67 -2.58
CA PHE A 384 -1.95 -21.97 -3.35
C PHE A 384 -1.57 -22.65 -4.66
N SER A 385 -2.28 -23.74 -4.98
CA SER A 385 -2.19 -24.34 -6.31
C SER A 385 -2.99 -23.51 -7.31
N LEU A 386 -2.56 -23.50 -8.57
CA LEU A 386 -3.42 -22.99 -9.63
C LEU A 386 -4.61 -23.92 -9.82
N ASN A 387 -5.77 -23.33 -10.14
CA ASN A 387 -6.95 -24.08 -10.55
C ASN A 387 -6.67 -24.89 -11.84
N ALA A 388 -7.56 -25.81 -12.20
CA ALA A 388 -7.34 -26.78 -13.27
C ALA A 388 -7.13 -26.15 -14.68
N ASP A 389 -7.56 -24.92 -14.90
CA ASP A 389 -7.34 -24.18 -16.15
C ASP A 389 -6.11 -23.22 -16.09
N GLY A 390 -5.49 -23.08 -14.92
CA GLY A 390 -4.28 -22.28 -14.71
C GLY A 390 -4.52 -20.78 -14.77
N THR A 391 -5.76 -20.33 -14.60
CA THR A 391 -6.15 -18.92 -14.74
C THR A 391 -6.30 -18.18 -13.43
N ASP A 392 -6.39 -18.89 -12.30
CA ASP A 392 -6.56 -18.35 -10.96
C ASP A 392 -6.04 -19.36 -9.92
N TYR A 393 -5.93 -18.98 -8.67
CA TYR A 393 -5.59 -19.87 -7.59
C TYR A 393 -6.82 -20.66 -7.09
N ASP A 394 -6.56 -21.84 -6.54
CA ASP A 394 -7.51 -22.62 -5.77
C ASP A 394 -7.49 -22.11 -4.32
N TRP A 395 -8.36 -21.17 -4.02
CA TRP A 395 -8.45 -20.52 -2.71
C TRP A 395 -9.04 -21.43 -1.61
N ASP A 396 -9.59 -22.58 -1.99
CA ASP A 396 -10.17 -23.56 -1.05
C ASP A 396 -9.12 -24.52 -0.47
N HIS A 397 -7.92 -24.57 -1.09
CA HIS A 397 -6.88 -25.51 -0.69
C HIS A 397 -5.49 -24.87 -0.71
N ALA A 398 -4.69 -25.22 0.30
CA ALA A 398 -3.26 -24.94 0.30
C ALA A 398 -2.44 -26.25 0.21
N THR A 399 -1.29 -26.18 -0.44
CA THR A 399 -0.39 -27.32 -0.62
C THR A 399 0.88 -27.12 0.20
N ASN A 400 1.24 -28.06 1.05
CA ASN A 400 2.54 -28.05 1.71
C ASN A 400 3.63 -28.31 0.67
N VAL A 401 4.54 -27.34 0.50
CA VAL A 401 5.58 -27.37 -0.55
C VAL A 401 6.60 -28.49 -0.34
N ASP A 402 6.87 -28.84 0.93
CA ASP A 402 7.88 -29.84 1.27
C ASP A 402 7.36 -31.28 1.14
N THR A 403 6.08 -31.54 1.43
CA THR A 403 5.48 -32.87 1.41
C THR A 403 4.59 -33.11 0.19
N GLY A 404 4.04 -32.08 -0.42
CA GLY A 404 3.03 -32.15 -1.48
C GLY A 404 1.63 -32.49 -0.97
N ASP A 405 1.42 -32.52 0.34
CA ASP A 405 0.11 -32.77 0.93
C ASP A 405 -0.76 -31.52 0.79
N GLN A 406 -2.02 -31.73 0.37
CA GLN A 406 -3.01 -30.67 0.24
C GLN A 406 -3.88 -30.60 1.49
N ILE A 407 -4.13 -29.42 1.98
CA ILE A 407 -5.07 -29.15 3.08
C ILE A 407 -6.27 -28.35 2.56
N ALA A 408 -7.46 -28.67 3.02
CA ALA A 408 -8.66 -27.88 2.78
C ALA A 408 -8.71 -26.71 3.78
N LEU A 409 -8.81 -25.48 3.28
CA LEU A 409 -8.92 -24.26 4.11
C LEU A 409 -10.36 -24.03 4.60
N ALA A 410 -11.35 -24.70 3.97
CA ALA A 410 -12.75 -24.72 4.38
C ALA A 410 -13.29 -26.16 4.37
N PRO A 411 -12.94 -27.02 5.37
CA PRO A 411 -13.39 -28.42 5.42
C PRO A 411 -14.92 -28.56 5.45
N GLU A 412 -15.44 -29.61 4.83
CA GLU A 412 -16.86 -29.92 4.94
C GLU A 412 -17.24 -30.30 6.39
N GLU A 413 -18.48 -29.99 6.80
CA GLU A 413 -18.97 -30.31 8.13
C GLU A 413 -18.90 -31.84 8.38
N GLY A 414 -18.15 -32.25 9.40
CA GLY A 414 -17.97 -33.66 9.78
C GLY A 414 -16.73 -34.32 9.15
N ASP A 415 -15.98 -33.67 8.30
CA ASP A 415 -14.67 -34.14 7.84
C ASP A 415 -13.60 -33.86 8.91
N THR A 416 -13.43 -34.81 9.81
CA THR A 416 -12.51 -34.68 10.95
C THR A 416 -11.04 -34.73 10.55
N ASP A 417 -10.70 -35.34 9.42
CA ASP A 417 -9.33 -35.48 8.97
C ASP A 417 -8.84 -34.13 8.37
N SER A 418 -9.65 -33.53 7.49
CA SER A 418 -9.38 -32.20 6.95
C SER A 418 -9.39 -31.11 8.03
N GLN A 419 -10.32 -31.20 9.01
CA GLN A 419 -10.32 -30.29 10.15
C GLN A 419 -9.04 -30.41 10.99
N THR A 420 -8.55 -31.63 11.22
CA THR A 420 -7.29 -31.85 11.96
C THR A 420 -6.09 -31.28 11.21
N ALA A 421 -6.07 -31.38 9.88
CA ALA A 421 -5.00 -30.79 9.06
C ALA A 421 -5.04 -29.25 9.11
N LEU A 422 -6.24 -28.65 9.04
CA LEU A 422 -6.42 -27.21 9.18
C LEU A 422 -6.03 -26.71 10.58
N ASP A 423 -6.40 -27.43 11.64
CA ASP A 423 -6.00 -27.09 13.01
C ASP A 423 -4.47 -27.10 13.16
N ALA A 424 -3.78 -28.07 12.55
CA ALA A 424 -2.33 -28.13 12.54
C ALA A 424 -1.69 -26.98 11.74
N PHE A 425 -2.29 -26.58 10.64
CA PHE A 425 -1.88 -25.41 9.88
C PHE A 425 -2.02 -24.12 10.71
N HIS A 426 -3.12 -23.95 11.43
CA HIS A 426 -3.31 -22.80 12.32
C HIS A 426 -2.30 -22.81 13.48
N GLU A 427 -1.99 -23.99 14.06
CA GLU A 427 -0.97 -24.09 15.11
C GLU A 427 0.43 -23.73 14.59
N ASP A 428 0.78 -24.16 13.38
CA ASP A 428 2.06 -23.85 12.73
C ASP A 428 2.23 -22.34 12.44
N ASN A 429 1.13 -21.64 12.25
CA ASN A 429 1.11 -20.18 12.06
C ASN A 429 1.35 -19.36 13.33
N ASN A 430 1.44 -19.97 14.51
CA ASN A 430 1.94 -19.35 15.73
C ASN A 430 3.49 -19.30 15.73
N CYS A 431 4.07 -18.84 14.62
CA CYS A 431 5.50 -18.84 14.32
C CYS A 431 6.25 -17.60 14.88
N TYR A 432 5.66 -16.87 15.80
CA TYR A 432 6.17 -15.62 16.34
C TYR A 432 6.38 -15.67 17.85
N THR A 433 7.22 -14.76 18.30
CA THR A 433 7.40 -14.41 19.70
C THR A 433 7.00 -12.95 19.90
N ILE A 434 6.18 -12.69 20.91
CA ILE A 434 5.83 -11.32 21.31
C ILE A 434 6.94 -10.81 22.21
N GLU A 435 7.54 -9.69 21.84
CA GLU A 435 8.55 -9.03 22.65
C GLU A 435 7.92 -8.40 23.90
N ASP A 436 8.56 -8.58 25.07
CA ASP A 436 8.09 -8.03 26.34
C ASP A 436 8.51 -6.56 26.46
N VAL A 437 7.81 -5.69 25.76
CA VAL A 437 7.98 -4.24 25.81
C VAL A 437 6.68 -3.58 26.25
N GLU A 438 6.77 -2.52 27.05
CA GLU A 438 5.61 -1.82 27.59
C GLU A 438 5.47 -0.41 27.01
N GLY A 439 4.21 0.02 26.86
CA GLY A 439 3.85 1.37 26.45
C GLY A 439 3.88 1.59 24.94
N ASN A 440 3.65 2.84 24.54
CA ASN A 440 3.55 3.26 23.14
C ASN A 440 4.86 3.85 22.59
N THR A 441 5.95 3.80 23.37
CA THR A 441 7.30 4.15 22.93
C THR A 441 8.24 3.03 23.31
N VAL A 442 8.86 2.42 22.31
CA VAL A 442 9.82 1.32 22.48
C VAL A 442 11.19 1.75 21.97
N THR A 443 12.25 1.31 22.65
CA THR A 443 13.63 1.70 22.30
C THR A 443 14.44 0.46 21.95
N ASP A 444 15.06 0.48 20.76
CA ASP A 444 15.88 -0.61 20.22
C ASP A 444 15.16 -1.98 20.32
N PRO A 445 13.89 -2.11 19.87
CA PRO A 445 13.23 -3.40 19.93
C PRO A 445 13.92 -4.39 19.01
N GLN A 446 13.86 -5.67 19.38
CA GLN A 446 14.26 -6.76 18.50
C GLN A 446 13.16 -7.08 17.49
N GLY A 447 11.90 -6.90 17.90
CA GLY A 447 10.73 -7.24 17.11
C GLY A 447 10.41 -6.22 16.01
N ILE A 448 9.60 -6.66 15.08
CA ILE A 448 9.07 -5.91 13.94
C ILE A 448 7.67 -5.41 14.28
N LEU A 449 7.35 -4.19 13.88
CA LEU A 449 5.99 -3.64 13.94
C LEU A 449 5.24 -4.00 12.66
N TYR A 450 4.07 -4.64 12.78
CA TYR A 450 3.14 -4.89 11.68
C TYR A 450 1.92 -3.99 11.81
N MET A 451 1.56 -3.33 10.72
CA MET A 451 0.42 -2.40 10.66
C MET A 451 -0.46 -2.78 9.48
N THR A 452 -1.77 -2.93 9.71
CA THR A 452 -2.76 -3.13 8.65
C THR A 452 -3.61 -1.88 8.51
N ALA A 453 -3.70 -1.35 7.29
CA ALA A 453 -4.50 -0.18 6.99
C ALA A 453 -5.93 -0.57 6.63
N ASN A 454 -6.90 0.23 7.10
CA ASN A 454 -8.29 0.17 6.67
C ASN A 454 -8.46 0.90 5.33
N SER A 455 -9.61 0.74 4.68
CA SER A 455 -9.93 1.41 3.42
C SER A 455 -9.79 2.93 3.49
N ALA A 456 -9.02 3.49 2.58
CA ALA A 456 -8.78 4.93 2.52
C ALA A 456 -9.92 5.70 1.82
N SER A 457 -10.72 5.06 0.97
CA SER A 457 -11.89 5.65 0.35
C SER A 457 -13.19 5.31 1.07
N GLY A 458 -13.17 4.27 1.91
CA GLY A 458 -14.39 3.74 2.51
C GLY A 458 -15.28 2.98 1.54
N SER A 459 -14.73 2.55 0.42
CA SER A 459 -15.46 1.82 -0.63
C SER A 459 -15.91 0.43 -0.18
N LYS A 460 -15.14 -0.20 0.71
CA LYS A 460 -15.40 -1.55 1.21
C LYS A 460 -14.80 -1.72 2.60
N TYR A 461 -15.45 -2.51 3.43
CA TYR A 461 -15.00 -2.82 4.79
C TYR A 461 -15.23 -4.28 5.12
N TYR A 462 -14.39 -4.82 6.01
CA TYR A 462 -14.61 -6.13 6.63
C TYR A 462 -14.85 -6.00 8.13
N GLU A 463 -15.44 -7.02 8.72
CA GLU A 463 -15.60 -7.11 10.17
C GLU A 463 -14.27 -7.55 10.80
N LEU A 464 -14.08 -7.19 12.06
CA LEU A 464 -12.98 -7.73 12.85
C LEU A 464 -13.26 -9.18 13.23
N LEU A 465 -12.23 -10.00 13.30
CA LEU A 465 -12.31 -11.32 13.94
C LEU A 465 -12.92 -11.18 15.33
N SER A 466 -13.84 -12.07 15.68
CA SER A 466 -14.59 -12.02 16.95
C SER A 466 -13.67 -12.09 18.18
N THR A 467 -12.57 -12.83 18.07
CA THR A 467 -11.53 -12.94 19.10
C THR A 467 -10.30 -12.16 18.64
N GLN A 468 -9.85 -11.23 19.45
CA GLN A 468 -8.59 -10.53 19.18
C GLN A 468 -7.43 -11.50 19.35
N GLN A 469 -6.57 -11.55 18.35
CA GLN A 469 -5.34 -12.32 18.38
C GLN A 469 -4.39 -11.74 19.45
N ASP A 470 -3.56 -12.56 20.03
CA ASP A 470 -2.66 -12.17 21.12
C ASP A 470 -1.53 -11.25 20.65
N TYR A 471 -1.17 -11.30 19.37
CA TYR A 471 -0.19 -10.41 18.75
C TYR A 471 -0.73 -8.99 18.47
N VAL A 472 -2.06 -8.80 18.47
CA VAL A 472 -2.67 -7.48 18.20
C VAL A 472 -2.61 -6.60 19.44
N ALA A 473 -2.02 -5.41 19.32
CA ALA A 473 -1.99 -4.38 20.36
C ALA A 473 -3.21 -3.46 20.28
N ALA A 474 -3.57 -3.01 19.09
CA ALA A 474 -4.73 -2.17 18.81
C ALA A 474 -5.42 -2.60 17.53
N ARG A 475 -6.74 -2.44 17.46
CA ARG A 475 -7.54 -2.67 16.25
C ARG A 475 -8.82 -1.86 16.28
N SER A 476 -9.30 -1.49 15.11
CA SER A 476 -10.53 -0.72 14.98
C SER A 476 -11.25 -1.02 13.66
N GLN A 477 -12.58 -1.05 13.72
CA GLN A 477 -13.44 -0.96 12.56
C GLN A 477 -14.66 -0.12 12.91
N ASN A 478 -14.68 1.08 12.39
CA ASN A 478 -15.74 2.06 12.63
C ASN A 478 -16.54 2.38 11.36
N TRP A 479 -16.29 1.63 10.27
CA TRP A 479 -16.96 1.80 8.98
C TRP A 479 -16.76 3.21 8.39
N LEU A 480 -15.56 3.76 8.62
CA LEU A 480 -15.15 5.08 8.15
C LEU A 480 -13.79 4.99 7.45
N PRO A 481 -13.55 5.81 6.41
CA PRO A 481 -12.25 5.89 5.76
C PRO A 481 -11.17 6.24 6.78
N SER A 482 -9.97 5.72 6.58
CA SER A 482 -8.87 6.01 7.49
C SER A 482 -7.53 6.22 6.78
N TYR A 483 -6.61 6.85 7.47
CA TYR A 483 -5.23 7.03 7.06
C TYR A 483 -4.32 7.08 8.29
N SER A 484 -3.04 6.78 8.09
CA SER A 484 -2.03 6.99 9.12
C SER A 484 -1.01 8.02 8.67
N VAL A 485 -0.40 8.72 9.63
CA VAL A 485 0.72 9.63 9.41
C VAL A 485 1.96 9.01 10.02
N ILE A 486 2.96 8.73 9.20
CA ILE A 486 4.27 8.28 9.61
C ILE A 486 5.20 9.49 9.68
N THR A 487 5.91 9.66 10.80
CA THR A 487 6.98 10.64 10.93
C THR A 487 8.29 9.91 11.23
N MET A 488 9.29 10.08 10.38
CA MET A 488 10.56 9.36 10.44
C MET A 488 11.74 10.34 10.50
N THR A 489 12.61 10.14 11.47
CA THR A 489 13.91 10.80 11.60
C THR A 489 15.04 9.76 11.61
N ALA A 490 16.27 10.16 11.85
CA ALA A 490 17.37 9.20 12.03
C ALA A 490 17.17 8.26 13.23
N ASP A 491 16.50 8.74 14.29
CA ASP A 491 16.45 8.08 15.59
C ASP A 491 15.03 7.67 16.00
N SER A 492 14.01 8.08 15.25
CA SER A 492 12.61 7.86 15.61
C SER A 492 11.76 7.56 14.39
N PHE A 493 10.89 6.57 14.53
CA PHE A 493 9.76 6.29 13.65
C PHE A 493 8.49 6.33 14.49
N SER A 494 7.57 7.21 14.17
CA SER A 494 6.27 7.28 14.85
C SER A 494 5.13 7.18 13.85
N ILE A 495 4.01 6.64 14.31
CA ILE A 495 2.79 6.47 13.53
C ILE A 495 1.56 6.89 14.34
N ASP A 496 0.72 7.71 13.71
CA ASP A 496 -0.57 8.19 14.21
C ASP A 496 -1.66 7.79 13.23
N THR A 497 -2.74 7.18 13.69
CA THR A 497 -3.82 6.70 12.81
C THR A 497 -5.13 7.42 13.08
N TYR A 498 -5.80 7.84 12.01
CA TYR A 498 -7.02 8.63 12.02
C TYR A 498 -8.10 8.02 11.14
N GLN A 499 -9.34 8.19 11.54
CA GLN A 499 -10.53 8.00 10.69
C GLN A 499 -11.06 9.36 10.21
N ILE A 500 -11.79 9.34 9.08
CA ILE A 500 -12.52 10.51 8.58
C ILE A 500 -13.97 10.38 8.99
N THR A 501 -14.43 11.26 9.86
CA THR A 501 -15.82 11.30 10.31
C THR A 501 -16.77 11.83 9.22
N ASP A 502 -18.07 11.60 9.34
CA ASP A 502 -19.08 12.04 8.36
C ASP A 502 -19.08 13.56 8.14
N ASP A 503 -18.61 14.34 9.11
CA ASP A 503 -18.44 15.79 8.96
C ASP A 503 -17.07 16.19 8.38
N GLY A 504 -16.32 15.22 7.87
CA GLY A 504 -15.06 15.42 7.14
C GLY A 504 -13.86 15.77 8.01
N LYS A 505 -13.89 15.43 9.31
CA LYS A 505 -12.80 15.70 10.23
C LYS A 505 -11.97 14.44 10.50
N ALA A 506 -10.69 14.65 10.77
CA ALA A 506 -9.83 13.60 11.28
C ALA A 506 -10.06 13.38 12.77
N GLU A 507 -10.21 12.13 13.18
CA GLU A 507 -10.33 11.70 14.57
C GLU A 507 -9.35 10.53 14.81
N ALA A 508 -8.50 10.63 15.84
CA ALA A 508 -7.54 9.58 16.16
C ALA A 508 -8.26 8.30 16.64
N ILE A 509 -7.82 7.15 16.13
CA ILE A 509 -8.40 5.84 16.47
C ILE A 509 -7.42 4.94 17.24
N ASP A 510 -6.18 5.34 17.38
CA ASP A 510 -5.16 4.72 18.25
C ASP A 510 -4.28 5.81 18.85
N ASP A 511 -3.54 5.46 19.91
CA ASP A 511 -2.50 6.30 20.46
C ASP A 511 -1.26 6.30 19.54
N THR A 512 -0.52 7.41 19.49
CA THR A 512 0.77 7.47 18.78
C THR A 512 1.69 6.33 19.23
N PHE A 513 2.17 5.54 18.27
CA PHE A 513 3.19 4.53 18.56
C PHE A 513 4.55 4.97 18.02
N THR A 514 5.60 4.79 18.81
CA THR A 514 6.96 5.26 18.46
C THR A 514 8.00 4.19 18.70
N ILE A 515 8.83 3.94 17.67
CA ILE A 515 10.06 3.18 17.78
C ILE A 515 11.23 4.18 17.84
N GLN A 516 12.12 4.03 18.82
CA GLN A 516 13.33 4.81 18.95
C GLN A 516 14.56 3.92 18.76
N LYS A 517 15.56 4.42 18.04
CA LYS A 517 16.89 3.81 17.93
C LYS A 517 17.87 4.65 18.73
N SER A 518 18.52 4.05 19.74
CA SER A 518 19.57 4.73 20.48
C SER A 518 20.77 4.95 19.56
N GLY A 519 21.06 6.21 19.25
CA GLY A 519 22.15 6.57 18.35
C GLY A 519 23.49 6.04 18.85
N THR A 520 24.12 5.20 18.05
CA THR A 520 25.55 4.92 18.18
C THR A 520 26.34 6.00 17.45
N ASP A 521 26.22 7.27 17.83
CA ASP A 521 27.20 8.27 17.49
C ASP A 521 28.47 8.07 18.32
N THR A 522 29.22 7.01 18.01
CA THR A 522 30.62 6.89 18.41
C THR A 522 31.51 7.53 17.35
N SER A 523 31.27 8.78 17.01
CA SER A 523 32.33 9.67 16.53
C SER A 523 32.87 10.42 17.74
N ALA A 524 33.64 9.74 18.57
CA ALA A 524 34.50 10.39 19.52
C ALA A 524 35.50 11.22 18.73
N ASP A 525 35.24 12.51 18.67
CA ASP A 525 36.22 13.53 18.29
C ASP A 525 37.35 13.52 19.36
N THR A 526 38.30 12.60 19.15
CA THR A 526 39.57 12.65 19.87
C THR A 526 40.44 13.69 19.19
N THR A 527 40.12 14.96 19.39
CA THR A 527 41.14 16.00 19.27
C THR A 527 42.07 15.86 20.46
N ASP A 528 43.11 15.08 20.24
CA ASP A 528 44.28 14.97 21.12
C ASP A 528 44.98 16.33 21.10
N ALA A 529 44.73 17.15 22.10
CA ALA A 529 45.48 18.38 22.35
C ALA A 529 46.82 17.98 22.94
N ALA A 530 47.81 17.86 22.07
CA ALA A 530 49.19 17.76 22.49
C ALA A 530 49.61 19.08 23.15
N GLU A 531 49.60 19.12 24.46
CA GLU A 531 50.30 20.15 25.24
C GLU A 531 51.80 20.01 25.00
N THR A 532 52.36 20.95 24.27
CA THR A 532 53.83 21.16 24.24
C THR A 532 54.24 21.89 25.50
N GLU A 533 54.74 21.12 26.49
CA GLU A 533 55.53 21.72 27.56
C GLU A 533 56.86 22.27 26.97
N SER A 534 57.03 23.56 27.03
CA SER A 534 58.31 24.24 26.79
C SER A 534 59.10 24.19 28.08
N ASP A 535 60.10 23.33 28.12
CA ASP A 535 61.13 23.34 29.20
C ASP A 535 62.16 24.42 28.88
N ASP A 536 62.07 25.55 29.63
CA ASP A 536 63.03 26.62 29.64
C ASP A 536 63.90 26.48 30.90
N SER A 537 65.08 25.93 30.76
CA SER A 537 66.09 25.97 31.82
C SER A 537 67.43 26.36 31.22
N ALA A 538 67.80 27.58 31.54
CA ALA A 538 69.07 28.18 31.35
C ALA A 538 70.22 27.42 32.06
N ASN A 539 71.32 27.21 31.37
CA ASN A 539 72.68 27.68 31.67
C ASN A 539 73.63 27.25 30.58
#